data_f3f7ae074bdbdbbb9fcdb9256bb7ec59
#
_entry.id   f3f7ae074bdbdbbb9fcdb9256bb7ec59
#
_cell.length_a   1.000
_cell.length_b   1.000
_cell.length_c   1.000
_cell.angle_alpha   90.00
_cell.angle_beta   90.00
_cell.angle_gamma   90.00
#
_symmetry.space_group_name_H-M   'P 1'
#
loop_
_entity.id
_entity.type
_entity.pdbx_description
1 polymer ?
#
loop_
_entity_poly.entity_id
_entity_poly.type
_entity_poly.pdbx_seq_one_letter_code
_entity_poly.pdbx_strand_id
1 'polypeptide(L)'
;MDLGLTGKSVFVAAASKGLGLATSLEFAREGAKVTIASRSLEKLEAARRAIAEATGREVAVVQMDVNRPEEIGRAIAAAAEYGSGLDVLVTNAGGPPGGGFGEMTDADWNGGYELTLMGTVRMIREALPYLRSSGGGRIVGVSSVSVKQPISGLILSNVFRAGVSALFKTLAAELAPEGILINSLAPGRIGTDRILQLDGKRAEARGISREQVEQEALAQIPAGRSGTPEEFGKAAVFLGSFANTYITGQSLLIDGGMVKSL
;
A
#
# COMPACT_ATOMS: atom_id res chain seq x y z
N MET A 1 22.40 -2.44 7.99
CA MET A 1 21.94 -1.02 8.13
C MET A 1 20.94 -1.00 9.27
N ASP A 2 21.12 -0.12 10.22
CA ASP A 2 20.10 0.09 11.24
C ASP A 2 18.94 0.93 10.63
N LEU A 3 17.72 0.41 10.67
CA LEU A 3 16.55 1.08 10.13
C LEU A 3 15.87 2.02 11.14
N GLY A 4 16.28 1.98 12.42
CA GLY A 4 15.72 2.82 13.49
C GLY A 4 14.23 2.55 13.74
N LEU A 5 13.76 1.31 13.54
CA LEU A 5 12.35 0.93 13.64
C LEU A 5 11.97 0.23 14.95
N THR A 6 12.95 -0.23 15.72
CA THR A 6 12.66 -0.91 16.99
C THR A 6 11.84 -0.03 17.92
N GLY A 7 10.68 -0.52 18.32
CA GLY A 7 9.73 0.18 19.20
C GLY A 7 8.90 1.29 18.53
N LYS A 8 9.13 1.59 17.24
CA LYS A 8 8.37 2.56 16.47
C LYS A 8 6.95 2.08 16.16
N SER A 9 6.00 2.97 16.26
CA SER A 9 4.58 2.72 15.99
C SER A 9 4.27 2.83 14.50
N VAL A 10 3.73 1.75 13.93
CA VAL A 10 3.43 1.62 12.50
C VAL A 10 1.97 1.23 12.30
N PHE A 11 1.23 2.00 11.52
CA PHE A 11 -0.11 1.64 11.06
C PHE A 11 -0.08 1.18 9.60
N VAL A 12 -0.67 0.02 9.32
CA VAL A 12 -0.76 -0.54 7.95
C VAL A 12 -2.22 -0.82 7.58
N ALA A 13 -2.74 -0.09 6.59
CA ALA A 13 -4.08 -0.30 6.07
C ALA A 13 -4.14 -1.45 5.07
N ALA A 14 -5.32 -2.08 4.93
CA ALA A 14 -5.60 -3.23 4.05
C ALA A 14 -4.57 -4.37 4.22
N ALA A 15 -4.23 -4.70 5.47
CA ALA A 15 -3.11 -5.56 5.84
C ALA A 15 -3.48 -7.01 6.15
N SER A 16 -4.72 -7.44 5.86
CA SER A 16 -5.14 -8.83 6.11
C SER A 16 -4.57 -9.85 5.12
N LYS A 17 -3.97 -9.41 4.01
CA LYS A 17 -3.33 -10.25 2.99
C LYS A 17 -2.46 -9.45 2.02
N GLY A 18 -1.76 -10.14 1.12
CA GLY A 18 -1.02 -9.55 0.00
C GLY A 18 0.04 -8.55 0.44
N LEU A 19 0.14 -7.42 -0.25
CA LEU A 19 1.18 -6.41 -0.02
C LEU A 19 1.12 -5.79 1.38
N GLY A 20 -0.09 -5.54 1.90
CA GLY A 20 -0.25 -4.99 3.24
C GLY A 20 0.23 -5.96 4.33
N LEU A 21 -0.11 -7.25 4.22
CA LEU A 21 0.37 -8.28 5.15
C LEU A 21 1.89 -8.41 5.08
N ALA A 22 2.46 -8.50 3.87
CA ALA A 22 3.90 -8.60 3.69
C ALA A 22 4.65 -7.38 4.26
N THR A 23 4.12 -6.18 4.04
CA THR A 23 4.65 -4.95 4.63
C THR A 23 4.62 -4.99 6.15
N SER A 24 3.49 -5.43 6.74
CA SER A 24 3.34 -5.54 8.19
C SER A 24 4.31 -6.55 8.81
N LEU A 25 4.52 -7.67 8.13
CA LEU A 25 5.44 -8.72 8.54
C LEU A 25 6.90 -8.20 8.56
N GLU A 26 7.31 -7.47 7.52
CA GLU A 26 8.66 -6.91 7.47
C GLU A 26 8.87 -5.82 8.54
N PHE A 27 7.89 -4.93 8.79
CA PHE A 27 7.97 -3.98 9.92
C PHE A 27 8.05 -4.69 11.28
N ALA A 28 7.29 -5.77 11.47
CA ALA A 28 7.37 -6.55 12.71
C ALA A 28 8.74 -7.23 12.88
N ARG A 29 9.37 -7.71 11.81
CA ARG A 29 10.74 -8.26 11.83
C ARG A 29 11.76 -7.24 12.31
N GLU A 30 11.59 -5.98 11.94
CA GLU A 30 12.45 -4.86 12.37
C GLU A 30 12.12 -4.35 13.79
N GLY A 31 11.23 -5.04 14.50
CA GLY A 31 10.91 -4.73 15.90
C GLY A 31 9.95 -3.58 16.11
N ALA A 32 9.24 -3.16 15.06
CA ALA A 32 8.20 -2.14 15.18
C ALA A 32 6.95 -2.66 15.91
N LYS A 33 6.21 -1.77 16.55
CA LYS A 33 4.87 -1.99 17.10
C LYS A 33 3.87 -1.78 15.97
N VAL A 34 3.40 -2.86 15.33
CA VAL A 34 2.56 -2.77 14.14
C VAL A 34 1.09 -2.90 14.51
N THR A 35 0.26 -1.99 13.98
CA THR A 35 -1.20 -2.13 13.95
C THR A 35 -1.65 -2.39 12.53
N ILE A 36 -2.38 -3.50 12.33
CA ILE A 36 -2.93 -3.89 11.04
C ILE A 36 -4.42 -3.63 10.97
N ALA A 37 -4.88 -3.07 9.86
CA ALA A 37 -6.29 -2.74 9.67
C ALA A 37 -6.85 -3.30 8.35
N SER A 38 -8.07 -3.83 8.39
CA SER A 38 -8.86 -4.20 7.21
C SER A 38 -10.34 -4.40 7.58
N ARG A 39 -11.19 -4.68 6.58
CA ARG A 39 -12.65 -4.86 6.77
C ARG A 39 -13.04 -6.14 7.49
N SER A 40 -12.25 -7.21 7.42
CA SER A 40 -12.58 -8.51 8.00
C SER A 40 -11.71 -8.77 9.22
N LEU A 41 -12.34 -8.78 10.40
CA LEU A 41 -11.67 -9.10 11.64
C LEU A 41 -11.10 -10.53 11.64
N GLU A 42 -11.83 -11.51 11.11
CA GLU A 42 -11.40 -12.89 10.97
C GLU A 42 -10.06 -13.00 10.20
N LYS A 43 -9.97 -12.29 9.04
CA LYS A 43 -8.75 -12.30 8.23
C LYS A 43 -7.60 -11.52 8.90
N LEU A 44 -7.91 -10.49 9.67
CA LEU A 44 -6.90 -9.79 10.48
C LEU A 44 -6.34 -10.68 11.57
N GLU A 45 -7.18 -11.45 12.27
CA GLU A 45 -6.73 -12.40 13.28
C GLU A 45 -5.88 -13.53 12.69
N ALA A 46 -6.21 -13.99 11.47
CA ALA A 46 -5.34 -14.93 10.74
C ALA A 46 -3.99 -14.28 10.37
N ALA A 47 -4.01 -13.03 9.91
CA ALA A 47 -2.80 -12.27 9.60
C ALA A 47 -1.93 -12.04 10.86
N ARG A 48 -2.56 -11.69 12.00
CA ARG A 48 -1.87 -11.52 13.29
C ARG A 48 -1.13 -12.80 13.70
N ARG A 49 -1.81 -13.96 13.64
CA ARG A 49 -1.18 -15.25 13.93
C ARG A 49 0.00 -15.56 13.01
N ALA A 50 -0.17 -15.32 11.70
CA ALA A 50 0.92 -15.54 10.74
C ALA A 50 2.13 -14.63 10.99
N ILE A 51 1.91 -13.38 11.37
CA ILE A 51 2.99 -12.45 11.73
C ILE A 51 3.68 -12.93 13.03
N ALA A 52 2.91 -13.28 14.06
CA ALA A 52 3.46 -13.76 15.32
C ALA A 52 4.30 -15.05 15.14
N GLU A 53 3.81 -16.00 14.34
CA GLU A 53 4.53 -17.24 14.01
C GLU A 53 5.84 -16.95 13.25
N ALA A 54 5.81 -16.04 12.27
CA ALA A 54 6.96 -15.76 11.41
C ALA A 54 8.02 -14.85 12.08
N THR A 55 7.64 -14.07 13.10
CA THR A 55 8.51 -13.02 13.66
C THR A 55 8.70 -13.10 15.17
N GLY A 56 7.88 -13.88 15.86
CA GLY A 56 7.82 -13.88 17.34
C GLY A 56 7.26 -12.58 17.92
N ARG A 57 6.62 -11.72 17.12
CA ARG A 57 6.11 -10.41 17.53
C ARG A 57 4.58 -10.36 17.45
N GLU A 58 3.95 -9.79 18.47
CA GLU A 58 2.52 -9.49 18.44
C GLU A 58 2.25 -8.18 17.69
N VAL A 59 1.11 -8.14 17.01
CA VAL A 59 0.59 -6.94 16.32
C VAL A 59 -0.84 -6.66 16.78
N ALA A 60 -1.22 -5.40 16.82
CA ALA A 60 -2.59 -5.01 17.08
C ALA A 60 -3.45 -5.14 15.82
N VAL A 61 -4.74 -5.46 16.00
CA VAL A 61 -5.70 -5.56 14.89
C VAL A 61 -6.85 -4.58 15.10
N VAL A 62 -7.25 -3.89 14.02
CA VAL A 62 -8.38 -2.97 14.05
C VAL A 62 -9.23 -3.16 12.79
N GLN A 63 -10.54 -3.39 12.99
CA GLN A 63 -11.47 -3.45 11.87
C GLN A 63 -11.69 -2.05 11.31
N MET A 64 -11.51 -1.87 9.98
CA MET A 64 -11.63 -0.59 9.30
C MET A 64 -12.04 -0.77 7.84
N ASP A 65 -13.07 -0.07 7.42
CA ASP A 65 -13.37 0.17 6.00
C ASP A 65 -12.88 1.57 5.61
N VAL A 66 -11.99 1.65 4.62
CA VAL A 66 -11.44 2.93 4.12
C VAL A 66 -12.49 3.85 3.49
N ASN A 67 -13.68 3.33 3.16
CA ASN A 67 -14.80 4.12 2.68
C ASN A 67 -15.60 4.79 3.81
N ARG A 68 -15.28 4.50 5.07
CA ARG A 68 -15.94 5.04 6.26
C ARG A 68 -15.00 5.95 7.04
N PRO A 69 -15.16 7.28 6.93
CA PRO A 69 -14.26 8.24 7.56
C PRO A 69 -14.10 8.03 9.06
N GLU A 70 -15.20 7.75 9.76
CA GLU A 70 -15.22 7.51 11.20
C GLU A 70 -14.46 6.27 11.65
N GLU A 71 -14.39 5.24 10.77
CA GLU A 71 -13.60 4.04 11.05
C GLU A 71 -12.10 4.28 10.87
N ILE A 72 -11.73 5.15 9.92
CA ILE A 72 -10.33 5.56 9.72
C ILE A 72 -9.81 6.28 10.96
N GLY A 73 -10.53 7.29 11.46
CA GLY A 73 -10.12 8.04 12.65
C GLY A 73 -9.96 7.15 13.87
N ARG A 74 -10.94 6.25 14.11
CA ARG A 74 -10.84 5.28 15.23
C ARG A 74 -9.66 4.33 15.09
N ALA A 75 -9.39 3.84 13.88
CA ALA A 75 -8.30 2.89 13.66
C ALA A 75 -6.93 3.54 13.87
N ILE A 76 -6.73 4.77 13.41
CA ILE A 76 -5.50 5.51 13.61
C ILE A 76 -5.31 5.89 15.08
N ALA A 77 -6.37 6.31 15.78
CA ALA A 77 -6.31 6.57 17.21
C ALA A 77 -5.93 5.32 18.01
N ALA A 78 -6.52 4.16 17.70
CA ALA A 78 -6.18 2.90 18.34
C ALA A 78 -4.71 2.47 18.07
N ALA A 79 -4.19 2.75 16.88
CA ALA A 79 -2.78 2.51 16.57
C ALA A 79 -1.85 3.42 17.39
N ALA A 80 -2.22 4.69 17.52
CA ALA A 80 -1.45 5.64 18.32
C ALA A 80 -1.49 5.27 19.82
N GLU A 81 -2.59 4.78 20.34
CA GLU A 81 -2.71 4.28 21.70
C GLU A 81 -1.80 3.05 21.94
N TYR A 82 -1.91 2.04 21.05
CA TYR A 82 -1.07 0.82 21.12
C TYR A 82 0.43 1.13 21.05
N GLY A 83 0.81 2.04 20.15
CA GLY A 83 2.20 2.43 19.91
C GLY A 83 2.75 3.46 20.88
N SER A 84 1.92 4.16 21.66
CA SER A 84 2.25 5.37 22.43
C SER A 84 2.66 6.54 21.53
N GLY A 85 1.99 6.72 20.39
CA GLY A 85 2.23 7.65 19.30
C GLY A 85 2.11 6.97 17.95
N LEU A 86 2.37 7.69 16.87
CA LEU A 86 2.43 7.14 15.52
C LEU A 86 3.67 7.67 14.80
N ASP A 87 4.54 6.80 14.34
CA ASP A 87 5.77 7.14 13.64
C ASP A 87 5.68 6.88 12.13
N VAL A 88 4.92 5.84 11.73
CA VAL A 88 4.81 5.43 10.33
C VAL A 88 3.36 5.14 9.94
N LEU A 89 2.91 5.74 8.84
CA LEU A 89 1.63 5.44 8.21
C LEU A 89 1.88 4.73 6.87
N VAL A 90 1.33 3.53 6.70
CA VAL A 90 1.25 2.87 5.40
C VAL A 90 -0.17 2.94 4.87
N THR A 91 -0.40 3.83 3.87
CA THR A 91 -1.69 3.92 3.19
C THR A 91 -1.79 2.85 2.12
N ASN A 92 -2.81 2.03 2.22
CA ASN A 92 -3.11 0.97 1.27
C ASN A 92 -4.62 0.74 1.20
N ALA A 93 -5.11 0.33 0.05
CA ALA A 93 -6.50 -0.06 -0.16
C ALA A 93 -6.59 -1.17 -1.20
N GLY A 94 -7.72 -1.85 -1.26
CA GLY A 94 -8.04 -2.71 -2.39
C GLY A 94 -8.03 -1.90 -3.70
N GLY A 95 -7.79 -2.56 -4.84
CA GLY A 95 -7.93 -1.89 -6.13
C GLY A 95 -9.41 -1.68 -6.49
N PRO A 96 -9.76 -0.59 -7.18
CA PRO A 96 -11.09 -0.41 -7.75
C PRO A 96 -11.40 -1.48 -8.81
N PRO A 97 -12.66 -1.58 -9.28
CA PRO A 97 -13.01 -2.47 -10.39
C PRO A 97 -12.12 -2.25 -11.61
N GLY A 98 -11.80 -3.34 -12.32
CA GLY A 98 -11.14 -3.27 -13.62
C GLY A 98 -12.18 -3.11 -14.72
N GLY A 99 -11.80 -2.42 -15.80
CA GLY A 99 -12.59 -2.20 -16.99
C GLY A 99 -12.08 -1.01 -17.79
N GLY A 100 -12.58 -0.85 -19.01
CA GLY A 100 -12.35 0.29 -19.89
C GLY A 100 -13.30 1.46 -19.59
N PHE A 101 -13.12 2.59 -20.28
CA PHE A 101 -13.90 3.81 -20.03
C PHE A 101 -15.40 3.60 -20.23
N GLY A 102 -15.79 2.94 -21.32
CA GLY A 102 -17.22 2.72 -21.64
C GLY A 102 -17.93 1.68 -20.76
N GLU A 103 -17.17 0.96 -19.91
CA GLU A 103 -17.72 -0.05 -19.00
C GLU A 103 -17.99 0.49 -17.58
N MET A 104 -17.45 1.68 -17.27
CA MET A 104 -17.53 2.27 -15.93
C MET A 104 -18.72 3.21 -15.80
N THR A 105 -19.57 2.95 -14.83
CA THR A 105 -20.68 3.82 -14.43
C THR A 105 -20.20 4.94 -13.50
N ASP A 106 -21.03 5.98 -13.31
CA ASP A 106 -20.76 7.05 -12.33
C ASP A 106 -20.60 6.48 -10.90
N ALA A 107 -21.32 5.41 -10.57
CA ALA A 107 -21.18 4.73 -9.29
C ALA A 107 -19.78 4.08 -9.14
N ASP A 108 -19.25 3.48 -10.21
CA ASP A 108 -17.87 2.91 -10.21
C ASP A 108 -16.82 4.01 -10.08
N TRP A 109 -17.01 5.15 -10.75
CA TRP A 109 -16.15 6.32 -10.62
C TRP A 109 -16.15 6.87 -9.19
N ASN A 110 -17.33 7.07 -8.60
CA ASN A 110 -17.46 7.54 -7.21
C ASN A 110 -16.85 6.53 -6.22
N GLY A 111 -17.12 5.24 -6.39
CA GLY A 111 -16.53 4.19 -5.56
C GLY A 111 -15.01 4.11 -5.68
N GLY A 112 -14.47 4.25 -6.89
CA GLY A 112 -13.02 4.30 -7.13
C GLY A 112 -12.35 5.52 -6.51
N TYR A 113 -12.99 6.68 -6.60
CA TYR A 113 -12.58 7.94 -5.98
C TYR A 113 -12.52 7.80 -4.45
N GLU A 114 -13.62 7.35 -3.84
CA GLU A 114 -13.71 7.17 -2.39
C GLU A 114 -12.67 6.18 -1.87
N LEU A 115 -12.57 5.01 -2.51
CA LEU A 115 -11.66 3.95 -2.10
C LEU A 115 -10.19 4.35 -2.23
N THR A 116 -9.80 4.96 -3.35
CA THR A 116 -8.38 5.11 -3.69
C THR A 116 -7.84 6.48 -3.27
N LEU A 117 -8.53 7.56 -3.64
CA LEU A 117 -8.05 8.91 -3.40
C LEU A 117 -8.50 9.41 -2.03
N MET A 118 -9.82 9.43 -1.76
CA MET A 118 -10.32 9.99 -0.50
C MET A 118 -9.94 9.14 0.72
N GLY A 119 -9.91 7.81 0.59
CA GLY A 119 -9.39 6.94 1.64
C GLY A 119 -7.96 7.30 2.02
N THR A 120 -7.09 7.54 1.02
CA THR A 120 -5.70 7.99 1.26
C THR A 120 -5.64 9.38 1.91
N VAL A 121 -6.41 10.35 1.40
CA VAL A 121 -6.49 11.70 1.97
C VAL A 121 -6.91 11.66 3.44
N ARG A 122 -7.94 10.90 3.76
CA ARG A 122 -8.45 10.78 5.13
C ARG A 122 -7.45 10.11 6.07
N MET A 123 -6.83 9.00 5.64
CA MET A 123 -5.80 8.34 6.45
C MET A 123 -4.64 9.28 6.79
N ILE A 124 -4.16 10.06 5.82
CA ILE A 124 -3.09 11.03 6.05
C ILE A 124 -3.57 12.12 7.02
N ARG A 125 -4.74 12.68 6.80
CA ARG A 125 -5.31 13.75 7.64
C ARG A 125 -5.43 13.33 9.11
N GLU A 126 -5.96 12.13 9.35
CA GLU A 126 -6.13 11.58 10.69
C GLU A 126 -4.79 11.23 11.36
N ALA A 127 -3.78 10.84 10.58
CA ALA A 127 -2.46 10.48 11.10
C ALA A 127 -1.58 11.69 11.42
N LEU A 128 -1.73 12.82 10.69
CA LEU A 128 -0.85 13.99 10.82
C LEU A 128 -0.68 14.51 12.24
N PRO A 129 -1.73 14.65 13.09
CA PRO A 129 -1.56 15.11 14.47
C PRO A 129 -0.60 14.22 15.27
N TYR A 130 -0.70 12.90 15.09
CA TYR A 130 0.15 11.93 15.79
C TYR A 130 1.58 11.92 15.27
N LEU A 131 1.76 11.98 13.93
CA LEU A 131 3.10 12.09 13.33
C LEU A 131 3.82 13.37 13.79
N ARG A 132 3.11 14.49 13.88
CA ARG A 132 3.63 15.75 14.40
C ARG A 132 4.03 15.66 15.86
N SER A 133 3.18 15.04 16.69
CA SER A 133 3.47 14.88 18.12
C SER A 133 4.64 13.94 18.40
N SER A 134 4.95 13.04 17.47
CA SER A 134 6.15 12.17 17.52
C SER A 134 7.44 12.87 17.03
N GLY A 135 7.36 14.15 16.66
CA GLY A 135 8.51 14.92 16.18
C GLY A 135 8.87 14.67 14.72
N GLY A 136 7.94 14.18 13.92
CA GLY A 136 8.09 13.82 12.52
C GLY A 136 7.71 12.37 12.25
N GLY A 137 7.78 11.94 10.99
CA GLY A 137 7.36 10.56 10.66
C GLY A 137 7.58 10.16 9.21
N ARG A 138 7.04 8.99 8.86
CA ARG A 138 7.11 8.46 7.50
C ARG A 138 5.72 8.08 7.01
N ILE A 139 5.40 8.48 5.78
CA ILE A 139 4.17 8.06 5.10
C ILE A 139 4.59 7.27 3.84
N VAL A 140 4.13 6.04 3.75
CA VAL A 140 4.38 5.15 2.61
C VAL A 140 3.06 4.78 1.95
N GLY A 141 2.86 5.17 0.69
CA GLY A 141 1.66 4.81 -0.07
C GLY A 141 1.86 3.58 -0.95
N VAL A 142 0.91 2.65 -0.93
CA VAL A 142 0.87 1.57 -1.91
C VAL A 142 0.16 2.07 -3.17
N SER A 143 0.91 2.25 -4.24
CA SER A 143 0.45 2.77 -5.53
C SER A 143 0.39 1.67 -6.60
N SER A 144 0.79 1.97 -7.82
CA SER A 144 0.87 1.06 -8.97
C SER A 144 1.82 1.64 -10.01
N VAL A 145 2.46 0.80 -10.81
CA VAL A 145 3.20 1.26 -12.01
C VAL A 145 2.34 2.06 -12.98
N SER A 146 1.01 1.97 -12.86
CA SER A 146 0.07 2.75 -13.68
C SER A 146 0.20 4.27 -13.51
N VAL A 147 0.87 4.75 -12.48
CA VAL A 147 1.20 6.19 -12.30
C VAL A 147 2.30 6.66 -13.28
N LYS A 148 3.05 5.73 -13.86
CA LYS A 148 4.07 6.01 -14.88
C LYS A 148 3.64 5.56 -16.27
N GLN A 149 2.95 4.44 -16.37
CA GLN A 149 2.50 3.87 -17.64
C GLN A 149 1.09 3.30 -17.46
N PRO A 150 0.05 3.91 -18.05
CA PRO A 150 -1.33 3.43 -17.93
C PRO A 150 -1.46 1.95 -18.31
N ILE A 151 -2.27 1.22 -17.55
CA ILE A 151 -2.54 -0.20 -17.79
C ILE A 151 -3.91 -0.31 -18.45
N SER A 152 -3.98 -0.98 -19.59
CA SER A 152 -5.23 -1.24 -20.29
C SER A 152 -6.22 -2.01 -19.40
N GLY A 153 -7.50 -1.63 -19.44
CA GLY A 153 -8.56 -2.25 -18.63
C GLY A 153 -8.51 -1.90 -17.14
N LEU A 154 -7.76 -0.87 -16.72
CA LEU A 154 -7.69 -0.39 -15.33
C LEU A 154 -7.91 1.11 -15.21
N ILE A 155 -8.92 1.67 -15.92
CA ILE A 155 -9.13 3.12 -16.04
C ILE A 155 -9.22 3.82 -14.69
N LEU A 156 -10.02 3.30 -13.74
CA LEU A 156 -10.20 3.90 -12.42
C LEU A 156 -8.89 3.92 -11.63
N SER A 157 -8.13 2.81 -11.67
CA SER A 157 -6.82 2.73 -11.01
C SER A 157 -5.83 3.70 -11.62
N ASN A 158 -5.77 3.82 -12.94
CA ASN A 158 -4.88 4.73 -13.65
C ASN A 158 -5.13 6.18 -13.21
N VAL A 159 -6.40 6.61 -13.19
CA VAL A 159 -6.77 7.99 -12.86
C VAL A 159 -6.55 8.31 -11.38
N PHE A 160 -7.11 7.49 -10.48
CA PHE A 160 -7.07 7.83 -9.05
C PHE A 160 -5.68 7.64 -8.42
N ARG A 161 -4.88 6.68 -8.89
CA ARG A 161 -3.51 6.53 -8.40
C ARG A 161 -2.57 7.63 -8.93
N ALA A 162 -2.83 8.16 -10.13
CA ALA A 162 -2.14 9.37 -10.57
C ALA A 162 -2.48 10.57 -9.67
N GLY A 163 -3.75 10.70 -9.27
CA GLY A 163 -4.17 11.69 -8.27
C GLY A 163 -3.48 11.52 -6.92
N VAL A 164 -3.35 10.28 -6.42
CA VAL A 164 -2.58 9.99 -5.19
C VAL A 164 -1.11 10.35 -5.36
N SER A 165 -0.51 10.08 -6.52
CA SER A 165 0.88 10.44 -6.78
C SER A 165 1.10 11.96 -6.77
N ALA A 166 0.17 12.73 -7.36
CA ALA A 166 0.18 14.19 -7.31
C ALA A 166 0.00 14.71 -5.88
N LEU A 167 -0.94 14.14 -5.11
CA LEU A 167 -1.13 14.44 -3.69
C LEU A 167 0.17 14.24 -2.91
N PHE A 168 0.83 13.09 -3.07
CA PHE A 168 2.08 12.79 -2.36
C PHE A 168 3.20 13.77 -2.72
N LYS A 169 3.28 14.15 -4.00
CA LYS A 169 4.28 15.14 -4.45
C LYS A 169 4.05 16.51 -3.83
N THR A 170 2.79 16.94 -3.73
CA THR A 170 2.40 18.19 -3.08
C THR A 170 2.70 18.16 -1.58
N LEU A 171 2.22 17.11 -0.89
CA LEU A 171 2.44 16.97 0.56
C LEU A 171 3.90 16.81 0.94
N ALA A 172 4.75 16.29 0.05
CA ALA A 172 6.19 16.19 0.31
C ALA A 172 6.82 17.57 0.56
N ALA A 173 6.40 18.59 -0.19
CA ALA A 173 6.88 19.95 0.02
C ALA A 173 6.30 20.61 1.30
N GLU A 174 5.03 20.33 1.59
CA GLU A 174 4.34 20.90 2.75
C GLU A 174 4.82 20.28 4.07
N LEU A 175 5.09 18.97 4.10
CA LEU A 175 5.36 18.21 5.33
C LEU A 175 6.86 18.01 5.62
N ALA A 176 7.74 18.19 4.64
CA ALA A 176 9.18 18.03 4.86
C ALA A 176 9.74 18.99 5.94
N PRO A 177 9.31 20.27 6.05
CA PRO A 177 9.75 21.14 7.14
C PRO A 177 9.36 20.65 8.53
N GLU A 178 8.34 19.78 8.62
CA GLU A 178 7.87 19.16 9.87
C GLU A 178 8.58 17.81 10.16
N GLY A 179 9.59 17.43 9.38
CA GLY A 179 10.29 16.14 9.51
C GLY A 179 9.48 14.94 9.04
N ILE A 180 8.37 15.15 8.32
CA ILE A 180 7.53 14.08 7.79
C ILE A 180 7.88 13.84 6.32
N LEU A 181 8.40 12.64 6.00
CA LEU A 181 8.72 12.24 4.63
C LEU A 181 7.61 11.35 4.07
N ILE A 182 7.19 11.63 2.84
CA ILE A 182 6.10 10.92 2.17
C ILE A 182 6.55 10.38 0.82
N ASN A 183 6.40 9.07 0.62
CA ASN A 183 6.76 8.39 -0.62
C ASN A 183 5.73 7.32 -0.97
N SER A 184 5.69 6.89 -2.21
CA SER A 184 4.88 5.76 -2.63
C SER A 184 5.73 4.65 -3.26
N LEU A 185 5.25 3.41 -3.13
CA LEU A 185 5.74 2.25 -3.86
C LEU A 185 4.75 1.91 -4.96
N ALA A 186 5.24 1.77 -6.16
CA ALA A 186 4.48 1.46 -7.35
C ALA A 186 4.80 0.02 -7.81
N PRO A 187 4.07 -0.99 -7.30
CA PRO A 187 4.29 -2.37 -7.71
C PRO A 187 3.91 -2.57 -9.18
N GLY A 188 4.73 -3.34 -9.89
CA GLY A 188 4.38 -4.00 -11.13
C GLY A 188 3.62 -5.31 -10.88
N ARG A 189 4.14 -6.41 -11.41
CA ARG A 189 3.57 -7.75 -11.18
C ARG A 189 4.19 -8.36 -9.93
N ILE A 190 3.44 -8.34 -8.83
CA ILE A 190 3.82 -8.98 -7.56
C ILE A 190 2.87 -10.15 -7.30
N GLY A 191 3.38 -11.34 -6.99
CA GLY A 191 2.65 -12.58 -6.78
C GLY A 191 1.69 -12.51 -5.59
N THR A 192 0.45 -12.12 -5.84
CA THR A 192 -0.63 -11.99 -4.85
C THR A 192 -1.93 -12.54 -5.42
N ASP A 193 -2.92 -12.86 -4.58
CA ASP A 193 -4.27 -13.26 -5.03
C ASP A 193 -4.87 -12.25 -6.02
N ARG A 194 -4.52 -10.97 -5.91
CA ARG A 194 -5.02 -9.94 -6.82
C ARG A 194 -4.54 -10.16 -8.25
N ILE A 195 -3.30 -10.55 -8.43
CA ILE A 195 -2.76 -10.87 -9.76
C ILE A 195 -3.44 -12.10 -10.31
N LEU A 196 -3.62 -13.16 -9.51
CA LEU A 196 -4.33 -14.37 -9.93
C LEU A 196 -5.76 -14.07 -10.39
N GLN A 197 -6.48 -13.19 -9.67
CA GLN A 197 -7.82 -12.75 -10.06
C GLN A 197 -7.82 -11.93 -11.36
N LEU A 198 -6.85 -11.04 -11.56
CA LEU A 198 -6.74 -10.23 -12.77
C LEU A 198 -6.39 -11.10 -13.98
N ASP A 199 -5.48 -12.05 -13.80
CA ASP A 199 -5.12 -13.00 -14.87
C ASP A 199 -6.29 -13.91 -15.24
N GLY A 200 -7.06 -14.38 -14.26
CA GLY A 200 -8.28 -15.15 -14.52
C GLY A 200 -9.30 -14.37 -15.37
N LYS A 201 -9.57 -13.11 -15.02
CA LYS A 201 -10.47 -12.25 -15.82
C LYS A 201 -9.95 -11.99 -17.23
N ARG A 202 -8.64 -11.79 -17.40
CA ARG A 202 -8.02 -11.60 -18.72
C ARG A 202 -8.09 -12.87 -19.57
N ALA A 203 -7.85 -14.03 -18.95
CA ALA A 203 -7.96 -15.32 -19.59
C ALA A 203 -9.38 -15.56 -20.12
N GLU A 204 -10.38 -15.32 -19.28
CA GLU A 204 -11.80 -15.42 -19.64
C GLU A 204 -12.17 -14.47 -20.79
N ALA A 205 -11.81 -13.19 -20.70
CA ALA A 205 -12.11 -12.19 -21.72
C ALA A 205 -11.45 -12.46 -23.08
N ARG A 206 -10.31 -13.19 -23.09
CA ARG A 206 -9.53 -13.50 -24.31
C ARG A 206 -9.73 -14.93 -24.80
N GLY A 207 -10.45 -15.79 -24.07
CA GLY A 207 -10.63 -17.20 -24.40
C GLY A 207 -9.33 -18.02 -24.41
N ILE A 208 -8.36 -17.69 -23.56
CA ILE A 208 -7.06 -18.37 -23.43
C ILE A 208 -6.86 -18.88 -21.99
N SER A 209 -5.83 -19.71 -21.77
CA SER A 209 -5.54 -20.19 -20.42
C SER A 209 -4.91 -19.10 -19.53
N ARG A 210 -5.05 -19.24 -18.21
CA ARG A 210 -4.40 -18.33 -17.25
C ARG A 210 -2.87 -18.40 -17.34
N GLU A 211 -2.33 -19.59 -17.61
CA GLU A 211 -0.91 -19.84 -17.80
C GLU A 211 -0.36 -19.08 -19.00
N GLN A 212 -1.13 -18.99 -20.10
CA GLN A 212 -0.76 -18.17 -21.26
C GLN A 212 -0.73 -16.67 -20.92
N VAL A 213 -1.74 -16.18 -20.19
CA VAL A 213 -1.74 -14.77 -19.69
C VAL A 213 -0.54 -14.50 -18.82
N GLU A 214 -0.19 -15.43 -17.93
CA GLU A 214 0.98 -15.30 -17.07
C GLU A 214 2.28 -15.27 -17.86
N GLN A 215 2.49 -16.21 -18.78
CA GLN A 215 3.68 -16.26 -19.63
C GLN A 215 3.87 -14.97 -20.44
N GLU A 216 2.81 -14.45 -21.05
CA GLU A 216 2.84 -13.20 -21.79
C GLU A 216 3.22 -12.01 -20.89
N ALA A 217 2.70 -12.00 -19.65
CA ALA A 217 3.02 -10.95 -18.68
C ALA A 217 4.47 -11.03 -18.20
N LEU A 218 4.98 -12.24 -17.95
CA LEU A 218 6.37 -12.45 -17.52
C LEU A 218 7.37 -12.08 -18.63
N ALA A 219 7.04 -12.34 -19.88
CA ALA A 219 7.88 -11.96 -21.03
C ALA A 219 8.10 -10.44 -21.15
N GLN A 220 7.23 -9.62 -20.54
CA GLN A 220 7.38 -8.16 -20.53
C GLN A 220 8.23 -7.65 -19.37
N ILE A 221 8.63 -8.51 -18.43
CA ILE A 221 9.42 -8.15 -17.26
C ILE A 221 10.88 -8.54 -17.50
N PRO A 222 11.83 -7.57 -17.58
CA PRO A 222 13.25 -7.88 -17.78
C PRO A 222 13.81 -8.87 -16.75
N ALA A 223 13.36 -8.82 -15.49
CA ALA A 223 13.75 -9.78 -14.46
C ALA A 223 13.22 -11.21 -14.70
N GLY A 224 12.35 -11.45 -15.70
CA GLY A 224 11.83 -12.76 -16.11
C GLY A 224 10.88 -13.42 -15.12
N ARG A 225 10.45 -12.73 -14.07
CA ARG A 225 9.56 -13.29 -13.03
C ARG A 225 8.67 -12.23 -12.39
N SER A 226 7.62 -12.66 -11.73
CA SER A 226 6.91 -11.81 -10.78
C SER A 226 7.80 -11.51 -9.56
N GLY A 227 7.65 -10.32 -8.99
CA GLY A 227 8.19 -10.02 -7.67
C GLY A 227 7.42 -10.76 -6.59
N THR A 228 8.02 -10.91 -5.41
CA THR A 228 7.35 -11.50 -4.24
C THR A 228 6.77 -10.40 -3.34
N PRO A 229 5.71 -10.69 -2.56
CA PRO A 229 5.20 -9.76 -1.55
C PRO A 229 6.27 -9.35 -0.54
N GLU A 230 7.20 -10.22 -0.21
CA GLU A 230 8.33 -9.94 0.69
C GLU A 230 9.30 -8.90 0.10
N GLU A 231 9.66 -9.01 -1.19
CA GLU A 231 10.49 -8.01 -1.87
C GLU A 231 9.85 -6.62 -1.83
N PHE A 232 8.52 -6.56 -2.00
CA PHE A 232 7.76 -5.32 -1.84
C PHE A 232 7.79 -4.81 -0.38
N GLY A 233 7.58 -5.70 0.60
CA GLY A 233 7.60 -5.37 2.02
C GLY A 233 8.93 -4.76 2.46
N LYS A 234 10.05 -5.33 2.03
CA LYS A 234 11.40 -4.80 2.32
C LYS A 234 11.60 -3.38 1.80
N ALA A 235 11.12 -3.08 0.59
CA ALA A 235 11.18 -1.73 0.04
C ALA A 235 10.27 -0.75 0.83
N ALA A 236 9.09 -1.21 1.27
CA ALA A 236 8.19 -0.42 2.09
C ALA A 236 8.81 -0.09 3.45
N VAL A 237 9.45 -1.04 4.07
CA VAL A 237 10.18 -0.86 5.34
C VAL A 237 11.31 0.14 5.17
N PHE A 238 12.12 0.05 4.12
CA PHE A 238 13.18 1.04 3.88
C PHE A 238 12.64 2.46 3.76
N LEU A 239 11.61 2.70 2.93
CA LEU A 239 11.03 4.03 2.77
C LEU A 239 10.32 4.52 4.04
N GLY A 240 9.75 3.62 4.82
CA GLY A 240 9.10 3.89 6.10
C GLY A 240 10.05 3.92 7.30
N SER A 241 11.35 3.69 7.10
CA SER A 241 12.34 3.65 8.16
C SER A 241 12.97 5.01 8.45
N PHE A 242 13.62 5.12 9.60
CA PHE A 242 14.39 6.31 9.97
C PHE A 242 15.80 6.33 9.37
N ALA A 243 16.21 5.27 8.65
CA ALA A 243 17.36 5.28 7.74
C ALA A 243 17.08 6.12 6.47
N ASN A 244 15.80 6.26 6.07
CA ASN A 244 15.41 7.23 5.04
C ASN A 244 15.34 8.64 5.65
N THR A 245 16.32 9.47 5.39
CA THR A 245 16.42 10.85 5.92
C THR A 245 16.24 11.92 4.86
N TYR A 246 16.25 11.55 3.55
CA TYR A 246 16.29 12.56 2.47
C TYR A 246 15.42 12.22 1.25
N ILE A 247 14.82 11.02 1.18
CA ILE A 247 13.93 10.63 0.08
C ILE A 247 12.51 11.03 0.45
N THR A 248 11.92 11.98 -0.29
CA THR A 248 10.51 12.39 -0.15
C THR A 248 9.90 12.75 -1.51
N GLY A 249 8.59 12.61 -1.65
CA GLY A 249 7.86 12.91 -2.86
C GLY A 249 8.15 11.98 -4.04
N GLN A 250 8.66 10.78 -3.79
CA GLN A 250 9.02 9.81 -4.83
C GLN A 250 7.96 8.72 -4.99
N SER A 251 7.83 8.24 -6.23
CA SER A 251 7.12 7.00 -6.55
C SER A 251 8.14 5.98 -7.04
N LEU A 252 8.55 5.08 -6.13
CA LEU A 252 9.56 4.06 -6.43
C LEU A 252 8.88 2.85 -7.10
N LEU A 253 9.36 2.49 -8.28
CA LEU A 253 8.88 1.31 -9.02
C LEU A 253 9.47 0.04 -8.40
N ILE A 254 8.60 -0.96 -8.14
CA ILE A 254 8.98 -2.31 -7.72
C ILE A 254 8.40 -3.26 -8.77
N ASP A 255 9.06 -3.37 -9.91
CA ASP A 255 8.45 -3.93 -11.12
C ASP A 255 9.37 -4.84 -11.96
N GLY A 256 10.59 -5.11 -11.50
CA GLY A 256 11.56 -5.93 -12.24
C GLY A 256 12.00 -5.33 -13.58
N GLY A 257 11.89 -3.99 -13.74
CA GLY A 257 12.22 -3.26 -14.97
C GLY A 257 11.12 -3.25 -16.02
N MET A 258 9.87 -3.57 -15.65
CA MET A 258 8.74 -3.66 -16.57
C MET A 258 8.40 -2.32 -17.24
N VAL A 259 8.41 -1.24 -16.47
CA VAL A 259 8.10 0.11 -16.98
C VAL A 259 9.30 0.69 -17.71
N LYS A 260 9.09 1.15 -18.93
CA LYS A 260 10.15 1.67 -19.82
C LYS A 260 10.21 3.21 -19.86
N SER A 261 9.25 3.90 -19.22
CA SER A 261 9.27 5.37 -19.14
C SER A 261 10.30 5.85 -18.13
N LEU A 262 10.97 6.96 -18.46
CA LEU A 262 11.90 7.68 -17.58
C LEU A 262 11.15 8.48 -16.50
#